data_a087c3c92e845367319f4a6f000b0c22
#
_entry.id   a087c3c92e845367319f4a6f000b0c22
#
_cell.length_a   1.000
_cell.length_b   1.000
_cell.length_c   1.000
_cell.angle_alpha   90.00
_cell.angle_beta   90.00
_cell.angle_gamma   90.00
#
_symmetry.space_group_name_H-M   'P 1'
#
loop_
_entity.id
_entity.type
_entity.pdbx_description
1 polymer ?
#
loop_
_entity_poly.entity_id
_entity_poly.type
_entity_poly.pdbx_seq_one_letter_code
_entity_poly.pdbx_strand_id
1 'polypeptide(L)'
;MREKFVGIQISPISFVDEGVETVLDTLKDRAGVNVLMLGTVSWLGLKSGRSISHELDGWPDHGVPEPYQMRGGAYFDPDPRYYRDTFMADYRSGDPEFVGRDILKMVIPEAHARGMKVYIELMEPFFKYAGHGSAGDVDIPTVPQAMEVDIFGRLGGEPSTSHPGYRSWVHSMIEDQVRNHALDGVMWCNERNSPLDTLIQGGAPGDFSTAARREAIERGVDVEACRSALLRLYDFCQEAAAGKAFPDGSMITFLRVL
;
A
#
# COMPACT_ATOMS: atom_id res chain seq x y z
N MET A 1 -34.27 1.06 -10.78
CA MET A 1 -33.04 1.90 -10.99
C MET A 1 -31.87 1.17 -10.35
N ARG A 2 -30.71 1.11 -11.00
CA ARG A 2 -29.51 0.59 -10.32
C ARG A 2 -29.12 1.57 -9.22
N GLU A 3 -28.85 1.07 -8.03
CA GLU A 3 -28.32 1.87 -6.94
C GLU A 3 -26.99 2.52 -7.37
N LYS A 4 -26.84 3.81 -7.11
CA LYS A 4 -25.65 4.55 -7.48
C LYS A 4 -24.53 4.17 -6.49
N PHE A 5 -23.36 3.77 -7.00
CA PHE A 5 -22.19 3.52 -6.20
C PHE A 5 -21.53 4.87 -5.83
N VAL A 6 -21.50 5.19 -4.56
CA VAL A 6 -20.80 6.36 -3.99
C VAL A 6 -19.89 5.85 -2.89
N GLY A 7 -18.60 5.65 -3.23
CA GLY A 7 -17.62 5.08 -2.33
C GLY A 7 -16.64 6.12 -1.80
N ILE A 8 -16.07 5.84 -0.63
CA ILE A 8 -14.98 6.60 -0.03
C ILE A 8 -13.91 5.67 0.53
N GLN A 9 -12.66 5.98 0.27
CA GLN A 9 -11.53 5.40 1.00
C GLN A 9 -11.44 6.10 2.36
N ILE A 10 -11.33 5.31 3.42
CA ILE A 10 -11.32 5.86 4.78
C ILE A 10 -10.33 5.12 5.67
N SER A 11 -9.53 5.91 6.37
CA SER A 11 -8.61 5.40 7.38
C SER A 11 -9.36 4.96 8.64
N PRO A 12 -8.92 3.87 9.29
CA PRO A 12 -9.54 3.38 10.50
C PRO A 12 -9.48 4.36 11.67
N ILE A 13 -8.52 5.29 11.67
CA ILE A 13 -8.36 6.24 12.78
C ILE A 13 -9.55 7.18 12.95
N SER A 14 -10.23 7.56 11.87
CA SER A 14 -11.42 8.39 11.94
C SER A 14 -12.50 7.77 12.83
N PHE A 15 -12.68 6.46 12.75
CA PHE A 15 -13.65 5.74 13.58
C PHE A 15 -13.26 5.66 15.05
N VAL A 16 -11.98 5.76 15.35
CA VAL A 16 -11.46 5.80 16.72
C VAL A 16 -11.57 7.20 17.32
N ASP A 17 -11.19 8.22 16.55
CA ASP A 17 -11.11 9.60 17.02
C ASP A 17 -12.48 10.29 17.07
N GLU A 18 -13.33 10.07 16.07
CA GLU A 18 -14.63 10.73 15.93
C GLU A 18 -15.81 9.85 16.37
N GLY A 19 -15.58 8.55 16.52
CA GLY A 19 -16.61 7.55 16.81
C GLY A 19 -17.31 6.99 15.57
N VAL A 20 -17.60 5.69 15.61
CA VAL A 20 -18.14 4.94 14.46
C VAL A 20 -19.45 5.53 13.94
N GLU A 21 -20.39 5.79 14.83
CA GLU A 21 -21.71 6.32 14.47
C GLU A 21 -21.59 7.70 13.81
N THR A 22 -20.82 8.61 14.42
CA THR A 22 -20.64 9.99 13.94
C THR A 22 -20.06 10.00 12.53
N VAL A 23 -19.03 9.19 12.28
CA VAL A 23 -18.40 9.09 10.96
C VAL A 23 -19.38 8.56 9.92
N LEU A 24 -20.06 7.45 10.23
CA LEU A 24 -20.99 6.83 9.30
C LEU A 24 -22.19 7.73 8.98
N ASP A 25 -22.77 8.38 9.96
CA ASP A 25 -23.89 9.33 9.77
C ASP A 25 -23.43 10.53 8.94
N THR A 26 -22.26 11.08 9.23
CA THR A 26 -21.69 12.19 8.45
C THR A 26 -21.50 11.80 6.99
N LEU A 27 -20.91 10.65 6.72
CA LEU A 27 -20.66 10.16 5.35
C LEU A 27 -21.95 9.89 4.60
N LYS A 28 -22.92 9.26 5.25
CA LYS A 28 -24.21 8.94 4.65
C LYS A 28 -25.04 10.21 4.40
N ASP A 29 -25.25 11.03 5.41
CA ASP A 29 -26.23 12.12 5.36
C ASP A 29 -25.71 13.34 4.62
N ARG A 30 -24.42 13.65 4.72
CA ARG A 30 -23.81 14.83 4.09
C ARG A 30 -23.22 14.55 2.71
N ALA A 31 -22.67 13.34 2.48
CA ALA A 31 -21.99 13.00 1.23
C ALA A 31 -22.72 11.93 0.40
N GLY A 32 -23.78 11.31 0.92
CA GLY A 32 -24.51 10.25 0.22
C GLY A 32 -23.68 9.01 -0.03
N VAL A 33 -22.65 8.77 0.80
CA VAL A 33 -21.79 7.58 0.70
C VAL A 33 -22.59 6.34 1.07
N ASN A 34 -22.46 5.30 0.23
CA ASN A 34 -23.10 4.02 0.46
C ASN A 34 -22.11 2.84 0.41
N VAL A 35 -20.83 3.12 0.17
CA VAL A 35 -19.76 2.11 0.21
C VAL A 35 -18.53 2.68 0.93
N LEU A 36 -18.08 1.98 1.94
CA LEU A 36 -16.81 2.25 2.59
C LEU A 36 -15.73 1.38 1.95
N MET A 37 -14.59 1.95 1.65
CA MET A 37 -13.34 1.25 1.34
C MET A 37 -12.44 1.46 2.57
N LEU A 38 -12.55 0.54 3.52
CA LEU A 38 -11.95 0.66 4.84
C LEU A 38 -10.52 0.13 4.83
N GLY A 39 -9.57 0.99 5.14
CA GLY A 39 -8.18 0.59 5.35
C GLY A 39 -8.06 -0.34 6.56
N THR A 40 -7.68 -1.59 6.33
CA THR A 40 -7.56 -2.61 7.39
C THR A 40 -6.13 -2.94 7.75
N VAL A 41 -5.20 -2.58 6.89
CA VAL A 41 -3.75 -2.73 7.08
C VAL A 41 -3.08 -1.47 6.55
N SER A 42 -2.17 -0.91 7.31
CA SER A 42 -1.35 0.21 6.87
C SER A 42 0.08 0.07 7.35
N TRP A 43 1.00 0.40 6.46
CA TRP A 43 2.45 0.41 6.72
C TRP A 43 3.04 1.80 6.50
N LEU A 44 2.19 2.77 6.17
CA LEU A 44 2.59 4.16 5.96
C LEU A 44 2.82 4.85 7.30
N GLY A 45 3.89 5.60 7.40
CA GLY A 45 4.47 6.16 8.60
C GLY A 45 3.71 7.28 9.30
N LEU A 46 2.44 7.40 9.06
CA LEU A 46 1.59 8.34 9.77
C LEU A 46 0.73 7.53 10.73
N LYS A 47 0.78 7.86 12.01
CA LYS A 47 0.00 7.20 13.06
C LYS A 47 -1.39 6.87 12.56
N SER A 48 -1.61 5.59 12.22
CA SER A 48 -2.93 5.07 11.89
C SER A 48 -3.71 5.84 10.82
N GLY A 49 -3.01 6.58 9.93
CA GLY A 49 -3.63 7.40 8.89
C GLY A 49 -3.99 8.83 9.30
N ARG A 50 -3.56 9.29 10.46
CA ARG A 50 -3.70 10.71 10.80
C ARG A 50 -2.89 11.56 9.84
N SER A 51 -3.58 12.50 9.16
CA SER A 51 -2.96 13.41 8.22
C SER A 51 -2.05 14.41 8.91
N ILE A 52 -0.96 14.79 8.23
CA ILE A 52 -0.11 15.91 8.63
C ILE A 52 -0.75 17.28 8.35
N SER A 53 -1.82 17.34 7.60
CA SER A 53 -2.47 18.60 7.26
C SER A 53 -3.58 18.95 8.29
N HIS A 54 -3.17 19.37 9.48
CA HIS A 54 -4.10 19.89 10.50
C HIS A 54 -4.57 21.31 10.25
N GLU A 55 -3.97 21.98 9.28
CA GLU A 55 -4.13 23.40 9.06
C GLU A 55 -5.37 23.78 8.24
N LEU A 56 -6.17 22.79 7.84
CA LEU A 56 -7.40 23.07 7.11
C LEU A 56 -8.51 23.38 8.10
N ASP A 57 -8.93 24.63 8.13
CA ASP A 57 -10.06 25.10 8.93
C ASP A 57 -11.29 24.18 8.78
N GLY A 58 -11.80 23.71 9.91
CA GLY A 58 -13.02 22.90 9.97
C GLY A 58 -12.83 21.40 9.84
N TRP A 59 -11.60 20.90 9.83
CA TRP A 59 -11.34 19.47 9.94
C TRP A 59 -11.24 19.03 11.40
N PRO A 60 -11.68 17.82 11.73
CA PRO A 60 -11.52 17.27 13.07
C PRO A 60 -10.05 17.24 13.48
N ASP A 61 -9.79 17.61 14.73
CA ASP A 61 -8.46 17.53 15.31
C ASP A 61 -8.12 16.07 15.65
N HIS A 62 -7.35 15.41 14.81
CA HIS A 62 -6.85 14.06 15.03
C HIS A 62 -5.54 14.01 15.82
N GLY A 63 -5.14 15.13 16.40
CA GLY A 63 -3.88 15.28 17.14
C GLY A 63 -2.65 15.43 16.25
N VAL A 64 -1.57 15.89 16.84
CA VAL A 64 -0.29 16.06 16.14
C VAL A 64 0.31 14.70 15.85
N PRO A 65 0.67 14.38 14.58
CA PRO A 65 1.42 13.17 14.30
C PRO A 65 2.77 13.26 14.99
N GLU A 66 3.08 12.28 15.81
CA GLU A 66 4.44 12.16 16.31
C GLU A 66 5.35 11.80 15.13
N PRO A 67 6.54 12.44 15.03
CA PRO A 67 7.42 12.20 13.92
C PRO A 67 7.80 10.71 13.87
N TYR A 68 7.36 10.05 12.82
CA TYR A 68 7.90 8.81 12.26
C TYR A 68 8.02 7.56 13.16
N GLN A 69 7.16 7.40 14.16
CA GLN A 69 7.03 6.10 14.79
C GLN A 69 5.94 5.31 14.07
N MET A 70 6.33 4.57 13.03
CA MET A 70 5.44 3.60 12.42
C MET A 70 5.23 2.44 13.37
N ARG A 71 3.99 2.25 13.72
CA ARG A 71 3.49 1.06 14.39
C ARG A 71 2.37 0.42 13.57
N GLY A 72 2.45 0.61 12.25
CA GLY A 72 1.50 0.07 11.30
C GLY A 72 1.34 -1.44 11.42
N GLY A 73 0.47 -1.98 10.62
CA GLY A 73 0.11 -3.39 10.62
C GLY A 73 -1.39 -3.56 10.46
N ALA A 74 -1.92 -4.69 10.89
CA ALA A 74 -3.34 -4.95 10.86
C ALA A 74 -4.08 -4.22 11.98
N TYR A 75 -5.19 -3.59 11.63
CA TYR A 75 -6.12 -2.94 12.55
C TYR A 75 -7.32 -3.82 12.91
N PHE A 76 -7.29 -5.08 12.51
CA PHE A 76 -8.21 -6.15 12.91
C PHE A 76 -7.41 -7.24 13.65
N ASP A 77 -8.08 -8.26 14.17
CA ASP A 77 -7.42 -9.38 14.84
C ASP A 77 -7.15 -10.51 13.84
N PRO A 78 -5.91 -10.62 13.28
CA PRO A 78 -5.57 -11.67 12.34
C PRO A 78 -5.73 -13.06 12.99
N ASP A 79 -6.42 -13.96 12.31
CA ASP A 79 -6.53 -15.35 12.77
C ASP A 79 -5.24 -16.12 12.39
N PRO A 80 -4.44 -16.55 13.39
CA PRO A 80 -3.13 -17.14 13.14
C PRO A 80 -3.19 -18.44 12.33
N ARG A 81 -4.36 -19.04 12.17
CA ARG A 81 -4.54 -20.26 11.36
C ARG A 81 -4.23 -20.03 9.89
N TYR A 82 -4.45 -18.79 9.38
CA TYR A 82 -4.20 -18.43 7.98
C TYR A 82 -2.74 -18.12 7.69
N TYR A 83 -1.92 -17.79 8.71
CA TYR A 83 -0.58 -17.22 8.52
C TYR A 83 0.57 -18.14 8.88
N ARG A 84 0.30 -19.39 9.28
CA ARG A 84 1.31 -20.34 9.79
C ARG A 84 2.49 -20.55 8.85
N ASP A 85 2.21 -20.63 7.56
CA ASP A 85 3.19 -20.94 6.52
C ASP A 85 3.51 -19.71 5.65
N THR A 86 3.18 -18.51 6.12
CA THR A 86 3.49 -17.26 5.42
C THR A 86 4.77 -16.64 5.96
N PHE A 87 5.35 -15.70 5.20
CA PHE A 87 6.58 -15.05 5.61
C PHE A 87 6.39 -14.07 6.80
N MET A 88 5.16 -13.74 7.13
CA MET A 88 4.81 -12.81 8.20
C MET A 88 3.57 -13.31 8.94
N ALA A 89 3.77 -13.89 10.13
CA ALA A 89 2.70 -14.49 10.91
C ALA A 89 2.06 -13.51 11.91
N ASP A 90 2.84 -12.60 12.46
CA ASP A 90 2.40 -11.58 13.41
C ASP A 90 2.62 -10.19 12.81
N TYR A 91 1.52 -9.54 12.45
CA TYR A 91 1.55 -8.21 11.86
C TYR A 91 0.43 -7.30 12.41
N ARG A 92 -0.08 -7.62 13.59
CA ARG A 92 -1.01 -6.76 14.32
C ARG A 92 -0.38 -5.40 14.58
N SER A 93 -1.12 -4.31 14.32
CA SER A 93 -0.64 -2.97 14.64
C SER A 93 -0.31 -2.82 16.12
N GLY A 94 0.85 -2.25 16.40
CA GLY A 94 1.27 -1.85 17.74
C GLY A 94 0.80 -0.47 18.15
N ASP A 95 -0.03 0.21 17.33
CA ASP A 95 -0.54 1.53 17.66
C ASP A 95 -1.45 1.49 18.88
N PRO A 96 -1.22 2.34 19.89
CA PRO A 96 -1.99 2.33 21.14
C PRO A 96 -3.49 2.49 20.93
N GLU A 97 -3.89 3.24 19.91
CA GLU A 97 -5.28 3.50 19.54
C GLU A 97 -6.03 2.24 19.12
N PHE A 98 -5.31 1.23 18.64
CA PHE A 98 -5.89 -0.02 18.17
C PHE A 98 -5.66 -1.22 19.11
N VAL A 99 -5.00 -1.01 20.24
CA VAL A 99 -4.83 -2.08 21.24
C VAL A 99 -6.20 -2.56 21.73
N GLY A 100 -6.48 -3.84 21.51
CA GLY A 100 -7.77 -4.46 21.90
C GLY A 100 -8.96 -4.02 21.04
N ARG A 101 -8.75 -3.34 19.93
CA ARG A 101 -9.79 -2.91 18.99
C ARG A 101 -9.64 -3.64 17.66
N ASP A 102 -10.73 -4.18 17.18
CA ASP A 102 -10.84 -4.78 15.85
C ASP A 102 -11.76 -3.89 15.00
N ILE A 103 -11.17 -3.17 14.06
CA ILE A 103 -11.89 -2.17 13.27
C ILE A 103 -13.02 -2.80 12.43
N LEU A 104 -12.84 -4.03 11.97
CA LEU A 104 -13.85 -4.72 11.19
C LEU A 104 -15.07 -5.07 12.05
N LYS A 105 -14.84 -5.56 13.27
CA LYS A 105 -15.92 -5.85 14.23
C LYS A 105 -16.63 -4.59 14.69
N MET A 106 -15.94 -3.46 14.73
CA MET A 106 -16.52 -2.18 15.13
C MET A 106 -17.37 -1.54 14.02
N VAL A 107 -16.88 -1.56 12.78
CA VAL A 107 -17.47 -0.76 11.70
C VAL A 107 -18.53 -1.52 10.91
N ILE A 108 -18.32 -2.82 10.62
CA ILE A 108 -19.21 -3.57 9.73
C ILE A 108 -20.66 -3.59 10.20
N PRO A 109 -20.97 -3.94 11.47
CA PRO A 109 -22.36 -4.00 11.94
C PRO A 109 -23.08 -2.64 11.82
N GLU A 110 -22.39 -1.57 12.18
CA GLU A 110 -22.92 -0.21 12.17
C GLU A 110 -23.12 0.33 10.75
N ALA A 111 -22.22 0.01 9.83
CA ALA A 111 -22.35 0.36 8.43
C ALA A 111 -23.56 -0.37 7.79
N HIS A 112 -23.67 -1.69 8.02
CA HIS A 112 -24.78 -2.47 7.52
C HIS A 112 -26.13 -2.02 8.09
N ALA A 113 -26.20 -1.65 9.38
CA ALA A 113 -27.41 -1.09 9.98
C ALA A 113 -27.88 0.20 9.28
N ARG A 114 -26.95 0.92 8.65
CA ARG A 114 -27.21 2.13 7.86
C ARG A 114 -27.42 1.85 6.36
N GLY A 115 -27.40 0.58 5.94
CA GLY A 115 -27.50 0.18 4.55
C GLY A 115 -26.26 0.50 3.71
N MET A 116 -25.11 0.73 4.36
CA MET A 116 -23.83 0.95 3.71
C MET A 116 -23.11 -0.39 3.52
N LYS A 117 -22.35 -0.52 2.44
CA LYS A 117 -21.48 -1.66 2.18
C LYS A 117 -20.08 -1.39 2.68
N VAL A 118 -19.38 -2.46 3.09
CA VAL A 118 -18.00 -2.38 3.55
C VAL A 118 -17.10 -3.26 2.69
N TYR A 119 -16.19 -2.61 2.00
CA TYR A 119 -15.08 -3.23 1.29
C TYR A 119 -13.82 -3.03 2.11
N ILE A 120 -12.99 -4.05 2.21
CA ILE A 120 -11.63 -3.85 2.72
C ILE A 120 -10.77 -3.21 1.66
N GLU A 121 -9.98 -2.24 2.06
CA GLU A 121 -8.91 -1.68 1.25
C GLU A 121 -7.60 -2.35 1.63
N LEU A 122 -7.01 -3.04 0.66
CA LEU A 122 -5.72 -3.68 0.81
C LEU A 122 -4.65 -2.74 0.26
N MET A 123 -3.94 -2.09 1.16
CA MET A 123 -2.77 -1.28 0.82
C MET A 123 -1.52 -2.15 0.87
N GLU A 124 -0.68 -2.08 -0.17
CA GLU A 124 0.57 -2.82 -0.18
C GLU A 124 1.52 -2.30 0.89
N PRO A 125 2.23 -3.19 1.60
CA PRO A 125 3.19 -2.77 2.60
C PRO A 125 4.45 -2.16 1.95
N PHE A 126 4.85 -0.99 2.44
CA PHE A 126 6.14 -0.37 2.13
C PHE A 126 7.07 -0.55 3.33
N PHE A 127 8.29 -1.01 3.10
CA PHE A 127 9.26 -1.26 4.15
C PHE A 127 10.48 -0.35 4.01
N LYS A 128 11.06 0.07 5.12
CA LYS A 128 12.13 1.08 5.20
C LYS A 128 13.51 0.64 4.71
N TYR A 129 13.63 -0.44 3.97
CA TYR A 129 14.95 -0.96 3.60
C TYR A 129 15.68 -0.17 2.51
N ALA A 130 15.03 0.77 1.84
CA ALA A 130 15.61 1.45 0.68
C ALA A 130 15.77 2.97 0.83
N GLY A 131 15.76 3.50 2.04
CA GLY A 131 15.92 4.95 2.24
C GLY A 131 14.69 5.79 1.84
N HIS A 132 13.59 5.17 1.52
CA HIS A 132 12.29 5.84 1.37
C HIS A 132 11.75 6.14 2.77
N GLY A 133 11.69 7.42 3.13
CA GLY A 133 11.45 7.90 4.50
C GLY A 133 10.05 7.67 5.08
N SER A 134 9.26 6.79 4.51
CA SER A 134 7.87 6.58 4.93
C SER A 134 7.57 5.20 5.52
N ALA A 135 8.50 4.26 5.45
CA ALA A 135 8.27 2.92 5.96
C ALA A 135 8.80 2.76 7.39
N GLY A 136 7.97 2.25 8.29
CA GLY A 136 8.35 2.02 9.66
C GLY A 136 9.39 0.93 9.86
N ASP A 137 9.93 0.91 11.06
CA ASP A 137 10.82 -0.16 11.50
C ASP A 137 9.99 -1.43 11.72
N VAL A 138 9.72 -2.15 10.63
CA VAL A 138 9.20 -3.51 10.75
C VAL A 138 10.42 -4.42 10.85
N ASP A 139 10.81 -4.73 12.05
CA ASP A 139 11.88 -5.70 12.33
C ASP A 139 11.33 -7.13 12.16
N ILE A 140 11.01 -7.49 10.91
CA ILE A 140 10.62 -8.84 10.55
C ILE A 140 11.75 -9.45 9.74
N PRO A 141 12.52 -10.39 10.30
CA PRO A 141 13.73 -10.94 9.67
C PRO A 141 13.52 -11.54 8.28
N THR A 142 12.30 -11.95 7.97
CA THR A 142 11.95 -12.56 6.66
C THR A 142 11.60 -11.54 5.58
N VAL A 143 11.29 -10.30 5.94
CA VAL A 143 10.90 -9.25 5.01
C VAL A 143 11.98 -8.91 3.97
N PRO A 144 13.27 -8.74 4.32
CA PRO A 144 14.31 -8.44 3.33
C PRO A 144 14.41 -9.47 2.21
N GLN A 145 14.07 -10.73 2.46
CA GLN A 145 14.11 -11.79 1.46
C GLN A 145 12.97 -11.67 0.44
N ALA A 146 11.89 -11.01 0.82
CA ALA A 146 10.71 -10.81 -0.03
C ALA A 146 10.74 -9.48 -0.79
N MET A 147 11.71 -8.61 -0.55
CA MET A 147 11.77 -7.29 -1.19
C MET A 147 12.20 -7.37 -2.66
N GLU A 148 11.73 -6.40 -3.43
CA GLU A 148 12.24 -6.15 -4.78
C GLU A 148 13.73 -5.84 -4.76
N VAL A 149 14.37 -6.10 -5.90
CA VAL A 149 15.77 -5.75 -6.13
C VAL A 149 15.83 -4.88 -7.38
N ASP A 150 16.37 -3.68 -7.26
CA ASP A 150 16.44 -2.73 -8.37
C ASP A 150 17.49 -3.13 -9.44
N ILE A 151 17.56 -2.33 -10.51
CA ILE A 151 18.55 -2.51 -11.61
C ILE A 151 20.00 -2.50 -11.16
N PHE A 152 20.32 -1.93 -10.00
CA PHE A 152 21.67 -1.88 -9.42
C PHE A 152 21.94 -3.02 -8.42
N GLY A 153 20.96 -3.89 -8.16
CA GLY A 153 21.07 -4.97 -7.19
C GLY A 153 20.83 -4.56 -5.74
N ARG A 154 20.22 -3.40 -5.50
CA ARG A 154 19.88 -2.91 -4.15
C ARG A 154 18.46 -3.33 -3.79
N LEU A 155 18.20 -3.52 -2.51
CA LEU A 155 16.85 -3.80 -2.03
C LEU A 155 15.95 -2.57 -2.27
N GLY A 156 14.77 -2.82 -2.80
CA GLY A 156 13.70 -1.85 -2.98
C GLY A 156 12.93 -1.57 -1.68
N GLY A 157 11.98 -0.65 -1.75
CA GLY A 157 11.06 -0.33 -0.65
C GLY A 157 9.79 -1.19 -0.62
N GLU A 158 9.57 -1.99 -1.64
CA GLU A 158 8.34 -2.76 -1.84
C GLU A 158 8.62 -4.27 -1.89
N PRO A 159 7.69 -5.12 -1.45
CA PRO A 159 7.83 -6.56 -1.59
C PRO A 159 7.69 -6.98 -3.05
N SER A 160 8.48 -7.97 -3.47
CA SER A 160 8.36 -8.58 -4.79
C SER A 160 7.03 -9.33 -4.92
N THR A 161 6.23 -8.95 -5.91
CA THR A 161 4.99 -9.68 -6.23
C THR A 161 5.25 -11.07 -6.80
N SER A 162 6.47 -11.36 -7.20
CA SER A 162 6.91 -12.71 -7.63
C SER A 162 7.34 -13.58 -6.46
N HIS A 163 7.55 -13.02 -5.27
CA HIS A 163 7.98 -13.79 -4.10
C HIS A 163 6.84 -14.67 -3.56
N PRO A 164 7.02 -16.00 -3.50
CA PRO A 164 5.93 -16.92 -3.14
C PRO A 164 5.41 -16.70 -1.72
N GLY A 165 6.29 -16.38 -0.76
CA GLY A 165 5.90 -16.09 0.61
C GLY A 165 5.07 -14.81 0.73
N TYR A 166 5.38 -13.78 -0.06
CA TYR A 166 4.58 -12.56 -0.10
C TYR A 166 3.19 -12.82 -0.71
N ARG A 167 3.13 -13.53 -1.83
CA ARG A 167 1.85 -13.94 -2.43
C ARG A 167 1.00 -14.75 -1.46
N SER A 168 1.59 -15.75 -0.81
CA SER A 168 0.90 -16.56 0.19
C SER A 168 0.33 -15.71 1.32
N TRP A 169 1.13 -14.78 1.84
CA TRP A 169 0.69 -13.87 2.90
C TRP A 169 -0.47 -12.98 2.46
N VAL A 170 -0.41 -12.38 1.28
CA VAL A 170 -1.50 -11.54 0.74
C VAL A 170 -2.78 -12.35 0.57
N HIS A 171 -2.69 -13.58 0.03
CA HIS A 171 -3.85 -14.45 -0.10
C HIS A 171 -4.44 -14.81 1.26
N SER A 172 -3.60 -15.13 2.25
CA SER A 172 -4.03 -15.42 3.62
C SER A 172 -4.72 -14.22 4.26
N MET A 173 -4.21 -13.02 4.05
CA MET A 173 -4.79 -11.78 4.55
C MET A 173 -6.18 -11.52 3.97
N ILE A 174 -6.37 -11.76 2.68
CA ILE A 174 -7.68 -11.64 2.04
C ILE A 174 -8.62 -12.73 2.55
N GLU A 175 -8.17 -13.98 2.58
CA GLU A 175 -8.98 -15.12 2.99
C GLU A 175 -9.44 -14.99 4.45
N ASP A 176 -8.55 -14.60 5.35
CA ASP A 176 -8.86 -14.35 6.75
C ASP A 176 -9.98 -13.32 6.90
N GLN A 177 -9.82 -12.16 6.31
CA GLN A 177 -10.79 -11.08 6.42
C GLN A 177 -12.15 -11.45 5.82
N VAL A 178 -12.15 -12.04 4.61
CA VAL A 178 -13.39 -12.41 3.91
C VAL A 178 -14.13 -13.54 4.60
N ARG A 179 -13.44 -14.50 5.22
CA ARG A 179 -14.08 -15.63 5.90
C ARG A 179 -14.59 -15.30 7.30
N ASN A 180 -13.90 -14.38 7.98
CA ASN A 180 -14.21 -14.09 9.38
C ASN A 180 -15.08 -12.83 9.56
N HIS A 181 -15.32 -12.07 8.49
CA HIS A 181 -16.12 -10.85 8.55
C HIS A 181 -17.13 -10.76 7.41
N ALA A 182 -18.28 -10.15 7.68
CA ALA A 182 -19.36 -9.95 6.70
C ALA A 182 -19.03 -8.80 5.73
N LEU A 183 -18.01 -9.00 4.91
CA LEU A 183 -17.58 -8.02 3.91
C LEU A 183 -18.41 -8.09 2.65
N ASP A 184 -18.62 -6.95 1.99
CA ASP A 184 -19.29 -6.83 0.71
C ASP A 184 -18.33 -6.87 -0.48
N GLY A 185 -17.03 -6.68 -0.24
CA GLY A 185 -16.02 -6.73 -1.28
C GLY A 185 -14.61 -6.45 -0.80
N VAL A 186 -13.71 -6.47 -1.78
CA VAL A 186 -12.29 -6.19 -1.60
C VAL A 186 -11.89 -5.15 -2.63
N MET A 187 -11.18 -4.12 -2.20
CA MET A 187 -10.51 -3.15 -3.05
C MET A 187 -9.00 -3.33 -2.91
N TRP A 188 -8.33 -3.51 -4.04
CA TRP A 188 -6.88 -3.49 -4.08
C TRP A 188 -6.41 -2.07 -4.38
N CYS A 189 -5.69 -1.47 -3.44
CA CYS A 189 -5.03 -0.20 -3.65
C CYS A 189 -3.56 -0.48 -3.98
N ASN A 190 -3.18 -0.22 -5.22
CA ASN A 190 -1.81 -0.35 -5.68
C ASN A 190 -1.26 1.05 -5.94
N GLU A 191 -0.34 1.49 -5.10
CA GLU A 191 0.35 2.77 -5.22
C GLU A 191 1.76 2.60 -5.80
N ARG A 192 2.06 1.45 -6.39
CA ARG A 192 3.35 1.22 -7.04
C ARG A 192 3.52 2.12 -8.25
N ASN A 193 4.64 2.80 -8.29
CA ASN A 193 5.04 3.49 -9.49
C ASN A 193 5.37 2.46 -10.59
N SER A 194 4.98 2.77 -11.82
CA SER A 194 5.49 2.00 -12.97
C SER A 194 7.01 2.16 -13.06
N PRO A 195 7.73 1.23 -13.72
CA PRO A 195 9.16 1.39 -13.94
C PRO A 195 9.53 2.71 -14.62
N LEU A 196 8.66 3.22 -15.48
CA LEU A 196 8.86 4.49 -16.16
C LEU A 196 8.67 5.68 -15.24
N ASP A 197 7.61 5.68 -14.41
CA ASP A 197 7.39 6.74 -13.42
C ASP A 197 8.55 6.80 -12.42
N THR A 198 9.04 5.65 -11.99
CA THR A 198 10.21 5.55 -11.11
C THR A 198 11.45 6.19 -11.75
N LEU A 199 11.69 5.92 -13.05
CA LEU A 199 12.80 6.53 -13.80
C LEU A 199 12.68 8.05 -13.91
N ILE A 200 11.48 8.55 -14.22
CA ILE A 200 11.23 9.99 -14.36
C ILE A 200 11.46 10.72 -13.04
N GLN A 201 11.11 10.07 -11.94
CA GLN A 201 11.33 10.59 -10.59
C GLN A 201 12.79 10.44 -10.11
N GLY A 202 13.68 9.93 -10.97
CA GLY A 202 15.10 9.74 -10.65
C GLY A 202 15.41 8.47 -9.86
N GLY A 203 14.44 7.60 -9.66
CA GLY A 203 14.59 6.32 -8.99
C GLY A 203 15.12 5.22 -9.90
N ALA A 204 15.54 4.12 -9.29
CA ALA A 204 16.01 2.92 -9.99
C ALA A 204 14.88 1.87 -10.04
N PRO A 205 14.31 1.60 -11.22
CA PRO A 205 13.14 0.75 -11.34
C PRO A 205 13.46 -0.74 -11.39
N GLY A 206 12.40 -1.52 -11.29
CA GLY A 206 12.37 -2.93 -11.63
C GLY A 206 12.52 -3.84 -10.43
N ASP A 207 12.05 -5.07 -10.63
CA ASP A 207 12.26 -6.17 -9.70
C ASP A 207 13.16 -7.23 -10.33
N PHE A 208 14.42 -7.23 -9.92
CA PHE A 208 15.45 -8.18 -10.28
C PHE A 208 15.77 -9.16 -9.13
N SER A 209 14.84 -9.34 -8.19
CA SER A 209 14.93 -10.34 -7.13
C SER A 209 15.04 -11.75 -7.73
N THR A 210 15.56 -12.69 -6.95
CA THR A 210 15.70 -14.08 -7.41
C THR A 210 14.37 -14.67 -7.88
N ALA A 211 13.27 -14.34 -7.19
CA ALA A 211 11.95 -14.83 -7.55
C ALA A 211 11.45 -14.25 -8.89
N ALA A 212 11.59 -12.93 -9.06
CA ALA A 212 11.17 -12.25 -10.28
C ALA A 212 12.00 -12.68 -11.50
N ARG A 213 13.32 -12.79 -11.32
CA ARG A 213 14.22 -13.30 -12.40
C ARG A 213 13.84 -14.70 -12.84
N ARG A 214 13.58 -15.60 -11.89
CA ARG A 214 13.15 -16.97 -12.22
C ARG A 214 11.85 -16.97 -13.00
N GLU A 215 10.83 -16.27 -12.52
CA GLU A 215 9.53 -16.19 -13.19
C GLU A 215 9.65 -15.58 -14.60
N ALA A 216 10.46 -14.55 -14.78
CA ALA A 216 10.72 -13.93 -16.09
C ALA A 216 11.40 -14.89 -17.07
N ILE A 217 12.41 -15.63 -16.62
CA ILE A 217 13.12 -16.63 -17.44
C ILE A 217 12.16 -17.76 -17.85
N GLU A 218 11.34 -18.25 -16.92
CA GLU A 218 10.32 -19.28 -17.21
C GLU A 218 9.31 -18.82 -18.27
N ARG A 219 9.07 -17.52 -18.37
CA ARG A 219 8.22 -16.88 -19.39
C ARG A 219 8.98 -16.52 -20.68
N GLY A 220 10.25 -16.88 -20.81
CA GLY A 220 11.07 -16.63 -21.99
C GLY A 220 11.60 -15.19 -22.10
N VAL A 221 11.62 -14.43 -21.00
CA VAL A 221 12.16 -13.06 -20.97
C VAL A 221 13.67 -13.10 -20.78
N ASP A 222 14.41 -12.38 -21.64
CA ASP A 222 15.84 -12.13 -21.45
C ASP A 222 16.03 -11.03 -20.39
N VAL A 223 16.23 -11.47 -19.16
CA VAL A 223 16.34 -10.59 -17.97
C VAL A 223 17.55 -9.65 -18.05
N GLU A 224 18.68 -10.12 -18.62
CA GLU A 224 19.90 -9.29 -18.74
C GLU A 224 19.75 -8.24 -19.85
N ALA A 225 19.08 -8.58 -20.94
CA ALA A 225 18.74 -7.60 -21.97
C ALA A 225 17.79 -6.53 -21.43
N CYS A 226 16.77 -6.93 -20.66
CA CYS A 226 15.85 -6.00 -19.99
C CYS A 226 16.60 -5.08 -19.01
N ARG A 227 17.45 -5.63 -18.14
CA ARG A 227 18.25 -4.86 -17.21
C ARG A 227 19.15 -3.85 -17.91
N SER A 228 19.83 -4.28 -18.96
CA SER A 228 20.71 -3.43 -19.75
C SER A 228 19.94 -2.30 -20.45
N ALA A 229 18.72 -2.56 -20.92
CA ALA A 229 17.87 -1.54 -21.51
C ALA A 229 17.43 -0.50 -20.47
N LEU A 230 17.00 -0.95 -19.28
CA LEU A 230 16.60 -0.05 -18.17
C LEU A 230 17.79 0.78 -17.66
N LEU A 231 19.00 0.23 -17.60
CA LEU A 231 20.20 0.99 -17.24
C LEU A 231 20.47 2.14 -18.24
N ARG A 232 20.41 1.85 -19.56
CA ARG A 232 20.55 2.91 -20.57
C ARG A 232 19.48 3.98 -20.47
N LEU A 233 18.24 3.59 -20.16
CA LEU A 233 17.14 4.53 -19.99
C LEU A 233 17.31 5.35 -18.70
N TYR A 234 17.78 4.73 -17.63
CA TYR A 234 18.13 5.42 -16.39
C TYR A 234 19.19 6.50 -16.64
N ASP A 235 20.30 6.14 -17.29
CA ASP A 235 21.37 7.09 -17.61
C ASP A 235 20.85 8.25 -18.47
N PHE A 236 20.02 7.95 -19.47
CA PHE A 236 19.36 8.97 -20.28
C PHE A 236 18.51 9.94 -19.45
N CYS A 237 17.68 9.42 -18.53
CA CYS A 237 16.86 10.25 -17.66
C CYS A 237 17.71 11.12 -16.71
N GLN A 238 18.80 10.58 -16.15
CA GLN A 238 19.71 11.33 -15.30
C GLN A 238 20.42 12.45 -16.07
N GLU A 239 20.88 12.16 -17.28
CA GLU A 239 21.49 13.17 -18.15
C GLU A 239 20.50 14.28 -18.53
N ALA A 240 19.25 13.91 -18.82
CA ALA A 240 18.18 14.87 -19.12
C ALA A 240 17.86 15.76 -17.91
N ALA A 241 17.76 15.16 -16.73
CA ALA A 241 17.53 15.90 -15.48
C ALA A 241 18.69 16.85 -15.15
N ALA A 242 19.92 16.48 -15.53
CA ALA A 242 21.11 17.34 -15.42
C ALA A 242 21.19 18.44 -16.50
N GLY A 243 20.19 18.56 -17.36
CA GLY A 243 20.12 19.60 -18.40
C GLY A 243 20.94 19.30 -19.65
N LYS A 244 21.33 18.04 -19.89
CA LYS A 244 22.06 17.70 -21.12
C LYS A 244 21.16 17.91 -22.35
N ALA A 245 21.71 18.56 -23.36
CA ALA A 245 21.01 18.69 -24.64
C ALA A 245 21.10 17.42 -25.47
N PHE A 246 19.97 17.04 -26.06
CA PHE A 246 19.86 15.87 -26.95
C PHE A 246 19.50 16.34 -28.37
N PRO A 247 20.51 16.70 -29.20
CA PRO A 247 20.29 17.27 -30.54
C PRO A 247 19.74 16.28 -31.56
N ASP A 248 19.80 14.97 -31.26
CA ASP A 248 19.32 13.91 -32.11
C ASP A 248 17.77 13.64 -32.02
N GLY A 249 17.08 14.48 -31.24
CA GLY A 249 15.63 14.34 -31.04
C GLY A 249 15.20 13.22 -30.11
N SER A 250 16.13 12.51 -29.45
CA SER A 250 15.81 11.40 -28.53
C SER A 250 14.90 11.84 -27.38
N MET A 251 15.08 13.06 -26.87
CA MET A 251 14.20 13.63 -25.84
C MET A 251 12.76 13.78 -26.34
N ILE A 252 12.55 14.20 -27.59
CA ILE A 252 11.21 14.35 -28.17
C ILE A 252 10.55 12.98 -28.33
N THR A 253 11.31 11.98 -28.73
CA THR A 253 10.84 10.60 -28.85
C THR A 253 10.45 10.05 -27.49
N PHE A 254 11.26 10.26 -26.46
CA PHE A 254 10.98 9.85 -25.09
C PHE A 254 9.69 10.51 -24.56
N LEU A 255 9.53 11.83 -24.70
CA LEU A 255 8.34 12.56 -24.27
C LEU A 255 7.06 12.19 -25.04
N ARG A 256 7.16 11.58 -26.22
CA ARG A 256 6.01 11.10 -26.99
C ARG A 256 5.56 9.69 -26.59
N VAL A 257 6.39 8.95 -25.90
CA VAL A 257 6.13 7.59 -25.43
C VAL A 257 5.56 7.62 -24.01
N LEU A 258 5.79 8.70 -23.28
CA LEU A 258 5.13 9.01 -22.00
C LEU A 258 3.68 9.47 -22.23
#